data_72b856cefdcf5cfc15fd4169f4add754
#
_entry.id   72b856cefdcf5cfc15fd4169f4add754
#
_cell.length_a   1.000
_cell.length_b   1.000
_cell.length_c   1.000
_cell.angle_alpha   90.00
_cell.angle_beta   90.00
_cell.angle_gamma   90.00
#
_symmetry.space_group_name_H-M   'P 1'
#
loop_
_entity.id
_entity.type
_entity.pdbx_description
1 polymer ?
#
loop_
_entity_poly.entity_id
_entity_poly.type
_entity_poly.pdbx_seq_one_letter_code
_entity_poly.pdbx_strand_id
1 'polypeptide(L)'
;MTIAAAIDSRKAGAPARSKTSRIARVDIISDLTEAEAIWRELETRQLATPYQRFDLLSAWQQEVGPREGAKPFIVIATDNDRRPLALLPLALRHQHGVRTATFMGGKHATFNMVLWDKDFARDASAADLAALLRGLRAKDAVDMLALTQQPRHWQDYLNPLAMLPRQRSVNDCPVLTIVPGDPPTNRISNSFRRRLKSKERKLQSEGYRYHLADSDADIERLLNWFFRVKPMRMAEQKLPDVFAEPGVEAFIRKACRAPITGGGHVIDIHALECDDEVIAIYAGVADGHRFSMMFNTYTMSARSRYSPGMILMRHIIDHHAERRYRAIDLGIGADEYKRLFCKGDESIFDSFIPLTFRGRIAALAMSGLNRAKRLVKHNQVLLRLAQRLRRVFR
;
A
#
# COMPACT_ATOMS: atom_id res chain seq x y z
N MET A 1 11.86 41.42 -51.99
CA MET A 1 12.43 40.15 -51.55
C MET A 1 11.33 39.43 -50.73
N THR A 2 10.72 38.47 -51.37
CA THR A 2 9.54 37.74 -50.88
C THR A 2 10.01 36.45 -50.22
N ILE A 3 9.71 36.26 -48.92
CA ILE A 3 10.03 35.04 -48.22
C ILE A 3 8.74 34.17 -48.22
N ALA A 4 8.78 33.07 -48.97
CA ALA A 4 7.74 32.09 -49.01
C ALA A 4 7.79 31.24 -47.72
N ALA A 5 6.68 31.19 -47.00
CA ALA A 5 6.48 30.28 -45.88
C ALA A 5 6.07 28.89 -46.37
N ALA A 6 6.91 27.90 -46.12
CA ALA A 6 6.61 26.50 -46.36
C ALA A 6 5.60 26.00 -45.31
N ILE A 7 4.41 25.59 -45.76
CA ILE A 7 3.40 24.92 -44.94
C ILE A 7 3.80 23.45 -44.87
N ASP A 8 4.27 23.03 -43.69
CA ASP A 8 4.59 21.65 -43.40
C ASP A 8 3.27 20.88 -43.11
N SER A 9 2.84 20.11 -44.10
CA SER A 9 1.66 19.24 -43.99
C SER A 9 1.99 18.05 -43.08
N ARG A 10 1.68 18.17 -41.79
CA ARG A 10 1.68 17.05 -40.85
C ARG A 10 0.69 16.00 -41.38
N LYS A 11 1.22 14.87 -41.80
CA LYS A 11 0.47 13.65 -42.08
C LYS A 11 -0.41 13.33 -40.87
N ALA A 12 -1.71 13.41 -41.04
CA ALA A 12 -2.68 12.86 -40.12
C ALA A 12 -2.40 11.35 -39.97
N GLY A 13 -1.90 10.95 -38.81
CA GLY A 13 -1.70 9.54 -38.49
C GLY A 13 -3.03 8.80 -38.63
N ALA A 14 -3.04 7.68 -39.33
CA ALA A 14 -4.19 6.80 -39.46
C ALA A 14 -4.76 6.48 -38.07
N PRO A 15 -6.10 6.43 -37.88
CA PRO A 15 -6.69 6.11 -36.59
C PRO A 15 -6.18 4.74 -36.16
N ALA A 16 -5.55 4.67 -34.98
CA ALA A 16 -5.10 3.43 -34.40
C ALA A 16 -6.29 2.46 -34.38
N ARG A 17 -6.16 1.34 -35.09
CA ARG A 17 -7.17 0.26 -35.11
C ARG A 17 -7.51 -0.04 -33.66
N SER A 18 -8.79 0.10 -33.29
CA SER A 18 -9.32 -0.26 -31.99
C SER A 18 -8.93 -1.72 -31.74
N LYS A 19 -7.97 -1.96 -30.85
CA LYS A 19 -7.61 -3.32 -30.44
C LYS A 19 -8.86 -3.97 -29.86
N THR A 20 -9.26 -5.10 -30.36
CA THR A 20 -10.33 -5.92 -29.79
C THR A 20 -9.94 -6.26 -28.34
N SER A 21 -10.90 -6.19 -27.41
CA SER A 21 -10.61 -6.54 -26.02
C SER A 21 -10.18 -7.99 -25.87
N ARG A 22 -9.19 -8.23 -25.04
CA ARG A 22 -8.78 -9.57 -24.61
C ARG A 22 -9.64 -10.09 -23.45
N ILE A 23 -10.30 -9.20 -22.69
CA ILE A 23 -11.24 -9.62 -21.65
C ILE A 23 -12.54 -10.05 -22.30
N ALA A 24 -12.85 -11.35 -22.18
CA ALA A 24 -14.04 -11.98 -22.72
C ALA A 24 -15.14 -12.14 -21.66
N ARG A 25 -14.74 -12.40 -20.40
CA ARG A 25 -15.68 -12.66 -19.30
C ARG A 25 -15.23 -11.98 -18.03
N VAL A 26 -16.24 -11.58 -17.21
CA VAL A 26 -16.04 -11.01 -15.87
C VAL A 26 -16.95 -11.75 -14.90
N ASP A 27 -16.35 -12.38 -13.89
CA ASP A 27 -17.04 -13.08 -12.83
C ASP A 27 -16.82 -12.39 -11.49
N ILE A 28 -17.78 -12.55 -10.59
CA ILE A 28 -17.73 -12.01 -9.23
C ILE A 28 -17.89 -13.19 -8.28
N ILE A 29 -16.93 -13.33 -7.36
CA ILE A 29 -16.92 -14.34 -6.30
C ILE A 29 -17.06 -13.60 -4.97
N SER A 30 -17.97 -14.06 -4.12
CA SER A 30 -18.24 -13.49 -2.79
C SER A 30 -17.72 -14.35 -1.65
N ASP A 31 -17.14 -15.50 -1.95
CA ASP A 31 -16.48 -16.39 -1.00
C ASP A 31 -14.96 -16.43 -1.28
N LEU A 32 -14.16 -16.16 -0.26
CA LEU A 32 -12.70 -16.22 -0.38
C LEU A 32 -12.18 -17.63 -0.62
N THR A 33 -12.87 -18.65 -0.11
CA THR A 33 -12.48 -20.04 -0.29
C THR A 33 -12.58 -20.47 -1.77
N GLU A 34 -13.62 -20.00 -2.46
CA GLU A 34 -13.78 -20.24 -3.90
C GLU A 34 -12.71 -19.50 -4.73
N ALA A 35 -12.29 -18.33 -4.26
CA ALA A 35 -11.31 -17.51 -4.96
C ALA A 35 -9.85 -17.94 -4.70
N GLU A 36 -9.58 -18.70 -3.65
CA GLU A 36 -8.23 -18.97 -3.14
C GLU A 36 -7.31 -19.57 -4.21
N ALA A 37 -7.75 -20.64 -4.86
CA ALA A 37 -6.90 -21.37 -5.81
C ALA A 37 -6.42 -20.47 -6.97
N ILE A 38 -7.34 -19.73 -7.59
CA ILE A 38 -7.01 -18.81 -8.68
C ILE A 38 -6.21 -17.61 -8.20
N TRP A 39 -6.47 -17.13 -6.97
CA TRP A 39 -5.73 -16.01 -6.39
C TRP A 39 -4.28 -16.41 -6.12
N ARG A 40 -4.04 -17.56 -5.50
CA ARG A 40 -2.68 -18.07 -5.24
C ARG A 40 -1.91 -18.36 -6.53
N GLU A 41 -2.56 -18.88 -7.57
CA GLU A 41 -1.93 -19.02 -8.89
C GLU A 41 -1.47 -17.66 -9.42
N LEU A 42 -2.32 -16.62 -9.34
CA LEU A 42 -1.99 -15.29 -9.79
C LEU A 42 -0.89 -14.63 -8.93
N GLU A 43 -0.79 -14.91 -7.65
CA GLU A 43 0.28 -14.39 -6.78
C GLU A 43 1.67 -14.83 -7.22
N THR A 44 1.82 -16.08 -7.65
CA THR A 44 3.14 -16.67 -7.95
C THR A 44 3.72 -16.17 -9.27
N ARG A 45 2.90 -15.75 -10.20
CA ARG A 45 3.29 -15.46 -11.60
C ARG A 45 3.01 -14.04 -12.05
N GLN A 46 2.31 -13.25 -11.24
CA GLN A 46 1.65 -12.05 -11.72
C GLN A 46 2.22 -10.76 -11.13
N LEU A 47 1.77 -9.64 -11.67
CA LEU A 47 2.11 -8.32 -11.21
C LEU A 47 1.12 -7.89 -10.13
N ALA A 48 1.60 -7.81 -8.89
CA ALA A 48 0.84 -7.33 -7.74
C ALA A 48 1.77 -6.68 -6.71
N THR A 49 1.22 -5.84 -5.82
CA THR A 49 1.97 -5.41 -4.65
C THR A 49 1.88 -6.48 -3.54
N PRO A 50 2.80 -6.52 -2.58
CA PRO A 50 2.74 -7.52 -1.51
C PRO A 50 1.50 -7.39 -0.59
N TYR A 51 0.79 -6.27 -0.67
CA TYR A 51 -0.47 -6.08 0.05
C TYR A 51 -1.63 -6.88 -0.52
N GLN A 52 -1.55 -7.37 -1.76
CA GLN A 52 -2.60 -8.16 -2.40
C GLN A 52 -2.43 -9.67 -2.22
N ARG A 53 -1.55 -10.11 -1.31
CA ARG A 53 -1.45 -11.52 -0.97
C ARG A 53 -2.74 -12.05 -0.36
N PHE A 54 -3.12 -13.27 -0.78
CA PHE A 54 -4.32 -13.93 -0.28
C PHE A 54 -4.33 -14.02 1.24
N ASP A 55 -3.24 -14.48 1.85
CA ASP A 55 -3.15 -14.66 3.30
C ASP A 55 -3.29 -13.35 4.07
N LEU A 56 -2.75 -12.24 3.55
CA LEU A 56 -2.92 -10.93 4.16
C LEU A 56 -4.38 -10.47 4.10
N LEU A 57 -4.99 -10.51 2.91
CA LEU A 57 -6.34 -9.97 2.70
C LEU A 57 -7.42 -10.90 3.25
N SER A 58 -7.17 -12.23 3.26
CA SER A 58 -8.03 -13.20 3.92
C SER A 58 -8.05 -12.99 5.44
N ALA A 59 -6.87 -12.82 6.06
CA ALA A 59 -6.78 -12.50 7.49
C ALA A 59 -7.50 -11.18 7.81
N TRP A 60 -7.32 -10.13 6.98
CA TRP A 60 -8.03 -8.87 7.15
C TRP A 60 -9.54 -9.03 7.02
N GLN A 61 -10.00 -9.76 6.00
CA GLN A 61 -11.43 -9.99 5.79
C GLN A 61 -12.07 -10.77 6.95
N GLN A 62 -11.38 -11.76 7.51
CA GLN A 62 -11.90 -12.55 8.61
C GLN A 62 -12.01 -11.77 9.91
N GLU A 63 -11.01 -10.93 10.20
CA GLU A 63 -10.90 -10.26 11.50
C GLU A 63 -11.48 -8.83 11.51
N VAL A 64 -11.31 -8.07 10.43
CA VAL A 64 -11.69 -6.66 10.34
C VAL A 64 -12.92 -6.45 9.44
N GLY A 65 -12.95 -7.12 8.28
CA GLY A 65 -13.96 -6.89 7.24
C GLY A 65 -15.40 -6.91 7.74
N PRO A 66 -15.87 -7.95 8.47
CA PRO A 66 -17.24 -8.01 8.95
C PRO A 66 -17.59 -6.87 9.93
N ARG A 67 -16.62 -6.45 10.75
CA ARG A 67 -16.79 -5.35 11.71
C ARG A 67 -16.95 -3.99 11.02
N GLU A 68 -16.38 -3.86 9.83
CA GLU A 68 -16.55 -2.68 8.96
C GLU A 68 -17.74 -2.82 7.96
N GLY A 69 -18.54 -3.89 8.05
CA GLY A 69 -19.61 -4.18 7.11
C GLY A 69 -19.12 -4.47 5.68
N ALA A 70 -17.89 -4.91 5.54
CA ALA A 70 -17.26 -5.23 4.27
C ALA A 70 -17.46 -6.70 3.93
N LYS A 71 -18.05 -7.00 2.76
CA LYS A 71 -18.22 -8.35 2.23
C LYS A 71 -17.25 -8.59 1.09
N PRO A 72 -16.67 -9.80 0.94
CA PRO A 72 -15.79 -10.10 -0.20
C PRO A 72 -16.49 -9.84 -1.53
N PHE A 73 -15.77 -9.22 -2.45
CA PHE A 73 -16.24 -8.90 -3.80
C PHE A 73 -15.06 -9.08 -4.77
N ILE A 74 -14.73 -10.32 -5.05
CA ILE A 74 -13.57 -10.67 -5.85
C ILE A 74 -13.98 -10.70 -7.32
N VAL A 75 -13.37 -9.83 -8.12
CA VAL A 75 -13.66 -9.76 -9.56
C VAL A 75 -12.55 -10.46 -10.32
N ILE A 76 -12.92 -11.43 -11.15
CA ILE A 76 -12.00 -12.14 -12.02
C ILE A 76 -12.35 -11.84 -13.47
N ALA A 77 -11.36 -11.35 -14.23
CA ALA A 77 -11.48 -11.14 -15.66
C ALA A 77 -10.67 -12.20 -16.41
N THR A 78 -11.29 -12.87 -17.37
CA THR A 78 -10.68 -13.95 -18.17
C THR A 78 -10.77 -13.67 -19.67
N ASP A 79 -9.90 -14.31 -20.43
CA ASP A 79 -9.99 -14.36 -21.90
C ASP A 79 -10.97 -15.45 -22.39
N ASN A 80 -11.01 -15.68 -23.71
CA ASN A 80 -11.87 -16.69 -24.32
C ASN A 80 -11.53 -18.13 -23.90
N ASP A 81 -10.28 -18.39 -23.55
CA ASP A 81 -9.78 -19.70 -23.09
C ASP A 81 -9.92 -19.88 -21.58
N ARG A 82 -10.62 -18.96 -20.90
CA ARG A 82 -10.80 -18.89 -19.44
C ARG A 82 -9.51 -18.68 -18.66
N ARG A 83 -8.43 -18.23 -19.32
CA ARG A 83 -7.20 -17.86 -18.62
C ARG A 83 -7.43 -16.56 -17.84
N PRO A 84 -7.07 -16.52 -16.55
CA PRO A 84 -7.22 -15.30 -15.74
C PRO A 84 -6.23 -14.23 -16.19
N LEU A 85 -6.75 -13.04 -16.52
CA LEU A 85 -6.00 -11.87 -16.93
C LEU A 85 -5.87 -10.85 -15.79
N ALA A 86 -6.87 -10.82 -14.89
CA ALA A 86 -6.89 -9.91 -13.76
C ALA A 86 -7.74 -10.47 -12.62
N LEU A 87 -7.30 -10.21 -11.38
CA LEU A 87 -8.10 -10.41 -10.17
C LEU A 87 -8.10 -9.12 -9.36
N LEU A 88 -9.31 -8.57 -9.11
CA LEU A 88 -9.51 -7.39 -8.27
C LEU A 88 -9.96 -7.85 -6.89
N PRO A 89 -9.12 -7.73 -5.85
CA PRO A 89 -9.44 -8.11 -4.48
C PRO A 89 -10.23 -7.00 -3.80
N LEU A 90 -11.53 -6.95 -4.05
CA LEU A 90 -12.40 -5.90 -3.55
C LEU A 90 -13.27 -6.38 -2.38
N ALA A 91 -13.74 -5.42 -1.60
CA ALA A 91 -14.77 -5.57 -0.59
C ALA A 91 -15.94 -4.64 -0.90
N LEU A 92 -17.14 -5.18 -0.82
CA LEU A 92 -18.40 -4.44 -1.06
C LEU A 92 -18.94 -3.93 0.28
N ARG A 93 -19.26 -2.65 0.33
CA ARG A 93 -20.00 -2.00 1.41
C ARG A 93 -21.29 -1.39 0.89
N HIS A 94 -22.32 -1.48 1.69
CA HIS A 94 -23.59 -0.81 1.39
C HIS A 94 -23.81 0.31 2.42
N GLN A 95 -23.65 1.54 1.99
CA GLN A 95 -23.78 2.71 2.85
C GLN A 95 -24.59 3.82 2.14
N HIS A 96 -25.51 4.44 2.85
CA HIS A 96 -26.36 5.52 2.32
C HIS A 96 -27.07 5.17 1.00
N GLY A 97 -27.51 3.92 0.86
CA GLY A 97 -28.20 3.44 -0.35
C GLY A 97 -27.29 3.20 -1.57
N VAL A 98 -25.97 3.23 -1.40
CA VAL A 98 -24.98 3.01 -2.47
C VAL A 98 -24.16 1.76 -2.17
N ARG A 99 -24.04 0.87 -3.16
CA ARG A 99 -23.16 -0.29 -3.14
C ARG A 99 -21.79 0.13 -3.68
N THR A 100 -20.82 0.25 -2.79
CA THR A 100 -19.46 0.70 -3.13
C THR A 100 -18.47 -0.44 -2.96
N ALA A 101 -17.72 -0.79 -4.02
CA ALA A 101 -16.60 -1.72 -3.94
C ALA A 101 -15.29 -0.95 -3.79
N THR A 102 -14.50 -1.32 -2.78
CA THR A 102 -13.18 -0.77 -2.48
C THR A 102 -12.16 -1.90 -2.42
N PHE A 103 -10.87 -1.61 -2.56
CA PHE A 103 -9.87 -2.64 -2.29
C PHE A 103 -10.01 -3.17 -0.84
N MET A 104 -9.81 -4.48 -0.68
CA MET A 104 -9.67 -5.12 0.63
C MET A 104 -8.41 -4.60 1.34
N GLY A 105 -8.33 -4.78 2.65
CA GLY A 105 -7.22 -4.25 3.45
C GLY A 105 -7.48 -2.84 4.00
N GLY A 106 -8.38 -2.08 3.40
CA GLY A 106 -8.82 -0.77 3.91
C GLY A 106 -7.64 0.17 4.18
N LYS A 107 -7.59 0.74 5.39
CA LYS A 107 -6.51 1.64 5.83
C LYS A 107 -5.21 0.92 6.23
N HIS A 108 -5.22 -0.41 6.27
CA HIS A 108 -4.05 -1.22 6.63
C HIS A 108 -3.18 -1.57 5.41
N ALA A 109 -3.62 -1.27 4.18
CA ALA A 109 -2.85 -1.41 2.96
C ALA A 109 -2.42 -0.03 2.45
N THR A 110 -1.10 0.19 2.31
CA THR A 110 -0.56 1.45 1.77
C THR A 110 -0.76 1.53 0.26
N PHE A 111 -0.56 0.41 -0.44
CA PHE A 111 -0.73 0.30 -1.89
C PHE A 111 -1.78 -0.72 -2.23
N ASN A 112 -2.64 -0.35 -3.15
CA ASN A 112 -3.70 -1.20 -3.67
C ASN A 112 -3.54 -1.35 -5.17
N MET A 113 -3.54 -2.58 -5.65
CA MET A 113 -3.46 -2.88 -7.07
C MET A 113 -4.25 -4.14 -7.39
N VAL A 114 -4.64 -4.29 -8.63
CA VAL A 114 -5.16 -5.53 -9.20
C VAL A 114 -3.99 -6.51 -9.37
N LEU A 115 -4.23 -7.79 -9.14
CA LEU A 115 -3.31 -8.82 -9.59
C LEU A 115 -3.49 -8.97 -11.10
N TRP A 116 -2.48 -8.56 -11.86
CA TRP A 116 -2.51 -8.59 -13.30
C TRP A 116 -1.66 -9.73 -13.88
N ASP A 117 -2.14 -10.41 -14.88
CA ASP A 117 -1.23 -11.15 -15.77
C ASP A 117 -0.20 -10.18 -16.36
N LYS A 118 1.10 -10.50 -16.27
CA LYS A 118 2.19 -9.59 -16.70
C LYS A 118 2.13 -9.25 -18.17
N ASP A 119 1.85 -10.24 -19.02
CA ASP A 119 1.75 -10.02 -20.46
C ASP A 119 0.51 -9.23 -20.81
N PHE A 120 -0.59 -9.48 -20.09
CA PHE A 120 -1.76 -8.64 -20.22
C PHE A 120 -1.48 -7.19 -19.78
N ALA A 121 -0.85 -6.97 -18.62
CA ALA A 121 -0.56 -5.64 -18.10
C ALA A 121 0.33 -4.81 -19.03
N ARG A 122 1.33 -5.45 -19.68
CA ARG A 122 2.25 -4.81 -20.64
C ARG A 122 1.51 -4.18 -21.81
N ASP A 123 0.50 -4.89 -22.33
CA ASP A 123 -0.19 -4.53 -23.57
C ASP A 123 -1.66 -4.13 -23.35
N ALA A 124 -2.07 -3.92 -22.08
CA ALA A 124 -3.43 -3.55 -21.74
C ALA A 124 -3.89 -2.29 -22.49
N SER A 125 -5.12 -2.30 -22.93
CA SER A 125 -5.73 -1.24 -23.72
C SER A 125 -6.95 -0.62 -23.05
N ALA A 126 -7.36 0.56 -23.50
CA ALA A 126 -8.62 1.16 -23.08
C ALA A 126 -9.85 0.28 -23.40
N ALA A 127 -9.78 -0.52 -24.48
CA ALA A 127 -10.84 -1.47 -24.86
C ALA A 127 -10.98 -2.60 -23.82
N ASP A 128 -9.85 -3.09 -23.28
CA ASP A 128 -9.86 -4.10 -22.21
C ASP A 128 -10.52 -3.58 -20.93
N LEU A 129 -10.15 -2.38 -20.51
CA LEU A 129 -10.76 -1.76 -19.31
C LEU A 129 -12.24 -1.42 -19.54
N ALA A 130 -12.61 -1.01 -20.75
CA ALA A 130 -14.02 -0.79 -21.08
C ALA A 130 -14.81 -2.11 -21.02
N ALA A 131 -14.21 -3.24 -21.45
CA ALA A 131 -14.84 -4.57 -21.36
C ALA A 131 -14.99 -5.01 -19.89
N LEU A 132 -13.96 -4.82 -19.05
CA LEU A 132 -14.04 -5.06 -17.60
C LEU A 132 -15.21 -4.31 -16.98
N LEU A 133 -15.31 -3.00 -17.25
CA LEU A 133 -16.37 -2.16 -16.68
C LEU A 133 -17.76 -2.50 -17.23
N ARG A 134 -17.88 -2.89 -18.50
CA ARG A 134 -19.16 -3.40 -19.06
C ARG A 134 -19.58 -4.70 -18.39
N GLY A 135 -18.65 -5.64 -18.20
CA GLY A 135 -18.92 -6.89 -17.48
C GLY A 135 -19.42 -6.66 -16.06
N LEU A 136 -18.80 -5.74 -15.33
CA LEU A 136 -19.25 -5.36 -13.99
C LEU A 136 -20.64 -4.70 -13.98
N ARG A 137 -20.93 -3.81 -14.94
CA ARG A 137 -22.26 -3.20 -15.08
C ARG A 137 -23.35 -4.22 -15.37
N ALA A 138 -23.06 -5.19 -16.22
CA ALA A 138 -24.02 -6.23 -16.59
C ALA A 138 -24.43 -7.12 -15.41
N LYS A 139 -23.59 -7.23 -14.36
CA LYS A 139 -23.91 -7.99 -13.14
C LYS A 139 -24.81 -7.22 -12.15
N ASP A 140 -24.96 -5.90 -12.31
CA ASP A 140 -25.70 -5.01 -11.40
C ASP A 140 -25.46 -5.24 -9.90
N ALA A 141 -24.26 -5.66 -9.53
CA ALA A 141 -23.91 -6.01 -8.16
C ALA A 141 -23.31 -4.83 -7.37
N VAL A 142 -22.88 -3.76 -8.04
CA VAL A 142 -22.15 -2.63 -7.47
C VAL A 142 -22.51 -1.33 -8.18
N ASP A 143 -22.63 -0.23 -7.42
CA ASP A 143 -23.00 1.09 -7.98
C ASP A 143 -21.75 1.89 -8.38
N MET A 144 -20.65 1.75 -7.65
CA MET A 144 -19.38 2.39 -7.97
C MET A 144 -18.17 1.61 -7.45
N LEU A 145 -17.04 1.79 -8.12
CA LEU A 145 -15.73 1.38 -7.62
C LEU A 145 -15.01 2.60 -7.03
N ALA A 146 -14.54 2.49 -5.79
CA ALA A 146 -13.70 3.49 -5.13
C ALA A 146 -12.30 2.89 -4.93
N LEU A 147 -11.49 2.97 -5.98
CA LEU A 147 -10.17 2.36 -6.04
C LEU A 147 -9.12 3.39 -5.65
N THR A 148 -8.70 3.37 -4.39
CA THR A 148 -7.80 4.37 -3.81
C THR A 148 -6.39 3.84 -3.59
N GLN A 149 -5.41 4.75 -3.46
CA GLN A 149 -4.02 4.45 -3.10
C GLN A 149 -3.33 3.50 -4.08
N GLN A 150 -3.57 3.68 -5.37
CA GLN A 150 -2.98 2.84 -6.41
C GLN A 150 -1.62 3.39 -6.84
N PRO A 151 -0.55 2.57 -6.93
CA PRO A 151 0.70 2.98 -7.54
C PRO A 151 0.50 3.15 -9.05
N ARG A 152 1.12 4.18 -9.63
CA ARG A 152 1.08 4.39 -11.07
C ARG A 152 1.89 3.35 -11.82
N HIS A 153 3.01 2.96 -11.24
CA HIS A 153 3.87 1.88 -11.72
C HIS A 153 4.15 0.94 -10.56
N TRP A 154 4.32 -0.33 -10.86
CA TRP A 154 4.86 -1.30 -9.94
C TRP A 154 5.92 -2.12 -10.65
N GLN A 155 7.12 -2.16 -10.08
CA GLN A 155 8.30 -2.58 -10.84
C GLN A 155 8.39 -1.73 -12.13
N ASP A 156 8.58 -2.34 -13.28
CA ASP A 156 8.69 -1.65 -14.58
C ASP A 156 7.36 -1.59 -15.36
N TYR A 157 6.25 -1.97 -14.74
CA TYR A 157 4.94 -2.03 -15.39
C TYR A 157 4.07 -0.83 -15.02
N LEU A 158 3.43 -0.24 -16.02
CA LEU A 158 2.36 0.71 -15.81
C LEU A 158 1.13 -0.04 -15.26
N ASN A 159 0.52 0.46 -14.18
CA ASN A 159 -0.75 -0.06 -13.69
C ASN A 159 -1.85 0.21 -14.74
N PRO A 160 -2.49 -0.81 -15.34
CA PRO A 160 -3.53 -0.61 -16.35
C PRO A 160 -4.66 0.30 -15.92
N LEU A 161 -5.06 0.27 -14.63
CA LEU A 161 -6.10 1.18 -14.11
C LEU A 161 -5.71 2.66 -14.17
N ALA A 162 -4.41 2.99 -14.38
CA ALA A 162 -4.00 4.36 -14.62
C ALA A 162 -4.52 4.95 -15.94
N MET A 163 -5.07 4.15 -16.84
CA MET A 163 -5.77 4.62 -18.05
C MET A 163 -7.21 5.08 -17.78
N LEU A 164 -7.79 4.71 -16.63
CA LEU A 164 -9.13 5.18 -16.23
C LEU A 164 -9.09 6.61 -15.67
N PRO A 165 -10.25 7.28 -15.56
CA PRO A 165 -10.36 8.56 -14.87
C PRO A 165 -9.79 8.47 -13.47
N ARG A 166 -8.82 9.33 -13.14
CA ARG A 166 -8.08 9.30 -11.89
C ARG A 166 -7.76 10.70 -11.37
N GLN A 167 -7.43 10.76 -10.10
CA GLN A 167 -6.90 11.94 -9.42
C GLN A 167 -5.75 11.54 -8.50
N ARG A 168 -4.92 12.50 -8.11
CA ARG A 168 -3.86 12.23 -7.11
C ARG A 168 -4.49 11.86 -5.78
N SER A 169 -3.92 10.85 -5.11
CA SER A 169 -4.36 10.46 -3.76
C SER A 169 -4.15 11.58 -2.75
N VAL A 170 -4.91 11.54 -1.66
CA VAL A 170 -4.84 12.56 -0.59
C VAL A 170 -3.44 12.65 0.02
N ASN A 171 -2.76 11.53 0.14
CA ASN A 171 -1.42 11.42 0.70
C ASN A 171 -0.41 11.08 -0.39
N ASP A 172 0.83 11.53 -0.20
CA ASP A 172 1.97 11.00 -0.93
C ASP A 172 2.60 9.86 -0.11
N CYS A 173 3.38 8.99 -0.75
CA CYS A 173 4.10 7.90 -0.09
C CYS A 173 5.60 8.11 -0.23
N PRO A 174 6.30 8.50 0.86
CA PRO A 174 7.75 8.62 0.84
C PRO A 174 8.43 7.29 0.53
N VAL A 175 9.33 7.31 -0.45
CA VAL A 175 10.08 6.14 -0.90
C VAL A 175 11.59 6.41 -0.89
N LEU A 176 12.34 5.43 -0.41
CA LEU A 176 13.78 5.32 -0.58
C LEU A 176 14.06 4.39 -1.74
N THR A 177 14.66 4.90 -2.81
CA THR A 177 15.17 4.08 -3.90
C THR A 177 16.52 3.48 -3.52
N ILE A 178 16.71 2.20 -3.78
CA ILE A 178 17.95 1.45 -3.58
C ILE A 178 18.48 1.04 -4.95
N VAL A 179 19.69 1.43 -5.25
CA VAL A 179 20.41 0.92 -6.42
C VAL A 179 21.29 -0.25 -5.96
N PRO A 180 21.06 -1.48 -6.46
CA PRO A 180 21.87 -2.63 -6.08
C PRO A 180 23.34 -2.42 -6.39
N GLY A 181 24.20 -2.73 -5.42
CA GLY A 181 25.65 -2.50 -5.51
C GLY A 181 26.11 -1.13 -5.02
N ASP A 182 25.20 -0.15 -4.86
CA ASP A 182 25.56 1.14 -4.32
C ASP A 182 26.04 1.04 -2.85
N PRO A 183 27.07 1.82 -2.49
CA PRO A 183 27.52 1.87 -1.12
C PRO A 183 26.44 2.44 -0.19
N PRO A 184 26.44 2.06 1.10
CA PRO A 184 25.47 2.55 2.08
C PRO A 184 25.35 4.07 2.17
N THR A 185 26.42 4.77 1.80
CA THR A 185 26.51 6.24 1.80
C THR A 185 25.59 6.92 0.77
N ASN A 186 25.25 6.21 -0.30
CA ASN A 186 24.33 6.73 -1.32
C ASN A 186 22.85 6.59 -0.91
N ARG A 187 22.56 5.70 0.04
CA ARG A 187 21.19 5.41 0.49
C ARG A 187 20.68 6.45 1.46
N ILE A 188 21.52 6.82 2.44
CA ILE A 188 21.24 7.88 3.42
C ILE A 188 22.48 8.74 3.62
N SER A 189 22.31 10.01 3.98
CA SER A 189 23.45 10.93 4.10
C SER A 189 24.50 10.43 5.09
N ASN A 190 25.78 10.62 4.75
CA ASN A 190 26.92 10.20 5.57
C ASN A 190 26.89 10.77 7.00
N SER A 191 26.56 12.04 7.14
CA SER A 191 26.46 12.70 8.44
C SER A 191 25.39 12.07 9.31
N PHE A 192 24.23 11.77 8.73
CA PHE A 192 23.14 11.10 9.44
C PHE A 192 23.51 9.67 9.82
N ARG A 193 24.12 8.91 8.90
CA ARG A 193 24.60 7.54 9.16
C ARG A 193 25.64 7.52 10.28
N ARG A 194 26.64 8.41 10.27
CA ARG A 194 27.63 8.52 11.35
C ARG A 194 26.99 8.82 12.71
N ARG A 195 26.01 9.74 12.73
CA ARG A 195 25.27 10.08 13.97
C ARG A 195 24.51 8.87 14.52
N LEU A 196 23.85 8.09 13.65
CA LEU A 196 23.15 6.86 14.08
C LEU A 196 24.14 5.82 14.62
N LYS A 197 25.27 5.58 13.92
CA LYS A 197 26.32 4.67 14.40
C LYS A 197 26.94 5.11 15.75
N SER A 198 27.07 6.41 15.98
CA SER A 198 27.56 6.92 17.27
C SER A 198 26.58 6.65 18.40
N LYS A 199 25.26 6.77 18.16
CA LYS A 199 24.23 6.42 19.14
C LYS A 199 24.17 4.90 19.38
N GLU A 200 24.29 4.12 18.32
CA GLU A 200 24.27 2.66 18.37
C GLU A 200 25.42 2.09 19.21
N ARG A 201 26.65 2.63 19.07
CA ARG A 201 27.80 2.21 19.90
C ARG A 201 27.55 2.31 21.39
N LYS A 202 26.69 3.27 21.83
CA LYS A 202 26.29 3.40 23.23
C LYS A 202 25.34 2.31 23.71
N LEU A 203 24.67 1.62 22.79
CA LEU A 203 23.80 0.48 23.07
C LEU A 203 24.56 -0.85 23.01
N GLN A 204 25.69 -0.90 22.31
CA GLN A 204 26.45 -2.15 22.08
C GLN A 204 26.97 -2.79 23.37
N SER A 205 27.21 -2.02 24.42
CA SER A 205 27.60 -2.53 25.74
C SER A 205 26.43 -3.10 26.56
N GLU A 206 25.21 -3.03 26.02
CA GLU A 206 23.95 -3.39 26.71
C GLU A 206 23.26 -4.59 26.02
N GLY A 207 24.00 -5.61 25.58
CA GLY A 207 23.41 -6.79 24.93
C GLY A 207 22.65 -6.49 23.64
N TYR A 208 23.13 -5.49 22.88
CA TYR A 208 22.48 -5.01 21.66
C TYR A 208 22.39 -6.06 20.57
N ARG A 209 21.19 -6.27 20.04
CA ARG A 209 20.90 -7.21 18.96
C ARG A 209 19.88 -6.66 17.97
N TYR A 210 20.19 -6.77 16.67
CA TYR A 210 19.23 -6.65 15.58
C TYR A 210 18.88 -8.03 15.03
N HIS A 211 17.61 -8.32 14.81
CA HIS A 211 17.16 -9.55 14.16
C HIS A 211 15.82 -9.37 13.43
N LEU A 212 15.52 -10.33 12.58
CA LEU A 212 14.22 -10.56 11.95
C LEU A 212 13.55 -11.69 12.72
N ALA A 213 12.29 -11.53 13.13
CA ALA A 213 11.54 -12.59 13.80
C ALA A 213 11.36 -13.78 12.86
N ASP A 214 11.72 -14.98 13.33
CA ASP A 214 11.73 -16.20 12.51
C ASP A 214 10.87 -17.34 13.09
N SER A 215 10.41 -17.20 14.34
CA SER A 215 9.59 -18.20 15.02
C SER A 215 8.28 -17.62 15.57
N ASP A 216 7.25 -18.44 15.66
CA ASP A 216 5.97 -18.03 16.22
C ASP A 216 6.09 -17.50 17.65
N ALA A 217 6.99 -18.08 18.46
CA ALA A 217 7.24 -17.62 19.82
C ALA A 217 7.84 -16.22 19.87
N ASP A 218 8.80 -15.93 18.97
CA ASP A 218 9.42 -14.61 18.89
C ASP A 218 8.44 -13.57 18.32
N ILE A 219 7.70 -13.92 17.26
CA ILE A 219 6.63 -13.08 16.70
C ILE A 219 5.63 -12.70 17.80
N GLU A 220 5.16 -13.67 18.57
CA GLU A 220 4.19 -13.45 19.65
C GLU A 220 4.75 -12.54 20.73
N ARG A 221 5.99 -12.75 21.15
CA ARG A 221 6.69 -11.93 22.14
C ARG A 221 6.81 -10.48 21.69
N LEU A 222 7.23 -10.24 20.43
CA LEU A 222 7.38 -8.91 19.86
C LEU A 222 6.02 -8.21 19.69
N LEU A 223 4.98 -8.92 19.27
CA LEU A 223 3.64 -8.37 19.14
C LEU A 223 3.03 -8.04 20.51
N ASN A 224 3.24 -8.86 21.55
CA ASN A 224 2.82 -8.56 22.91
C ASN A 224 3.47 -7.27 23.43
N TRP A 225 4.76 -7.08 23.13
CA TRP A 225 5.43 -5.82 23.45
C TRP A 225 4.86 -4.65 22.62
N PHE A 226 4.62 -4.83 21.32
CA PHE A 226 4.06 -3.80 20.46
C PHE A 226 2.70 -3.30 20.95
N PHE A 227 1.75 -4.21 21.19
CA PHE A 227 0.40 -3.88 21.61
C PHE A 227 0.33 -3.30 23.03
N ARG A 228 1.37 -3.50 23.84
CA ARG A 228 1.54 -2.82 25.14
C ARG A 228 2.09 -1.39 24.99
N VAL A 229 3.13 -1.21 24.18
CA VAL A 229 3.86 0.07 24.09
C VAL A 229 3.19 1.05 23.13
N LYS A 230 2.63 0.58 22.03
CA LYS A 230 2.04 1.45 21.00
C LYS A 230 0.90 2.32 21.49
N PRO A 231 -0.10 1.82 22.25
CA PRO A 231 -1.18 2.64 22.82
C PRO A 231 -0.66 3.75 23.72
N MET A 232 0.33 3.44 24.58
CA MET A 232 0.94 4.42 25.47
C MET A 232 1.59 5.58 24.69
N ARG A 233 2.29 5.26 23.60
CA ARG A 233 2.90 6.28 22.73
C ARG A 233 1.86 7.10 21.96
N MET A 234 0.79 6.47 21.50
CA MET A 234 -0.31 7.18 20.83
C MET A 234 -0.97 8.17 21.80
N ALA A 235 -1.20 7.75 23.05
CA ALA A 235 -1.75 8.60 24.11
C ALA A 235 -0.83 9.79 24.45
N GLU A 236 0.49 9.55 24.59
CA GLU A 236 1.48 10.61 24.80
C GLU A 236 1.46 11.66 23.68
N GLN A 237 1.32 11.20 22.43
CA GLN A 237 1.25 12.05 21.24
C GLN A 237 -0.14 12.66 20.99
N LYS A 238 -1.14 12.35 21.84
CA LYS A 238 -2.54 12.75 21.67
C LYS A 238 -3.13 12.33 20.31
N LEU A 239 -2.73 11.16 19.84
CA LEU A 239 -3.21 10.55 18.60
C LEU A 239 -4.18 9.41 18.93
N PRO A 240 -5.20 9.16 18.07
CA PRO A 240 -6.06 8.00 18.22
C PRO A 240 -5.27 6.71 18.01
N ASP A 241 -5.55 5.70 18.83
CA ASP A 241 -4.96 4.37 18.66
C ASP A 241 -5.74 3.56 17.64
N VAL A 242 -5.23 3.55 16.42
CA VAL A 242 -5.83 2.79 15.30
C VAL A 242 -5.64 1.28 15.43
N PHE A 243 -4.76 0.83 16.33
CA PHE A 243 -4.50 -0.59 16.57
C PHE A 243 -5.46 -1.19 17.61
N ALA A 244 -6.11 -0.34 18.42
CA ALA A 244 -7.17 -0.75 19.36
C ALA A 244 -8.54 -0.97 18.66
N GLU A 245 -8.65 -0.69 17.37
CA GLU A 245 -9.89 -0.90 16.65
C GLU A 245 -10.25 -2.40 16.57
N PRO A 246 -11.54 -2.75 16.63
CA PRO A 246 -11.98 -4.15 16.69
C PRO A 246 -11.43 -5.01 15.56
N GLY A 247 -10.76 -6.09 15.89
CA GLY A 247 -10.20 -7.07 14.95
C GLY A 247 -8.80 -6.76 14.42
N VAL A 248 -8.29 -5.53 14.63
CA VAL A 248 -6.99 -5.12 14.08
C VAL A 248 -5.84 -5.93 14.71
N GLU A 249 -5.86 -6.12 16.02
CA GLU A 249 -4.85 -6.94 16.71
C GLU A 249 -4.86 -8.40 16.21
N ALA A 250 -6.05 -9.02 16.13
CA ALA A 250 -6.19 -10.40 15.63
C ALA A 250 -5.71 -10.53 14.19
N PHE A 251 -6.06 -9.57 13.32
CA PHE A 251 -5.57 -9.49 11.95
C PHE A 251 -4.04 -9.46 11.88
N ILE A 252 -3.40 -8.55 12.64
CA ILE A 252 -1.94 -8.39 12.63
C ILE A 252 -1.27 -9.67 13.13
N ARG A 253 -1.72 -10.24 14.25
CA ARG A 253 -1.17 -11.51 14.79
C ARG A 253 -1.26 -12.64 13.77
N LYS A 254 -2.40 -12.78 13.11
CA LYS A 254 -2.62 -13.81 12.09
C LYS A 254 -1.72 -13.61 10.88
N ALA A 255 -1.62 -12.40 10.36
CA ALA A 255 -0.79 -12.08 9.19
C ALA A 255 0.72 -12.21 9.47
N CYS A 256 1.18 -11.86 10.69
CA CYS A 256 2.59 -12.03 11.06
C CYS A 256 3.02 -13.49 11.23
N ARG A 257 2.09 -14.42 11.50
CA ARG A 257 2.38 -15.86 11.61
C ARG A 257 2.17 -16.62 10.30
N ALA A 258 1.46 -16.02 9.33
CA ALA A 258 1.21 -16.68 8.06
C ALA A 258 2.52 -16.81 7.25
N PRO A 259 2.99 -18.03 6.94
CA PRO A 259 4.19 -18.23 6.17
C PRO A 259 3.98 -17.89 4.70
N ILE A 260 5.05 -17.52 3.99
CA ILE A 260 5.04 -17.37 2.54
C ILE A 260 5.91 -18.43 1.87
N THR A 261 5.55 -18.79 0.65
CA THR A 261 6.36 -19.69 -0.17
C THR A 261 7.74 -19.07 -0.40
N GLY A 262 8.78 -19.82 -0.09
CA GLY A 262 10.17 -19.35 -0.21
C GLY A 262 10.79 -18.83 1.09
N GLY A 263 10.05 -18.85 2.19
CA GLY A 263 10.51 -18.48 3.54
C GLY A 263 10.12 -17.07 3.96
N GLY A 264 10.03 -16.84 5.27
CA GLY A 264 9.53 -15.61 5.88
C GLY A 264 8.02 -15.65 6.10
N HIS A 265 7.46 -14.51 6.46
CA HIS A 265 6.06 -14.35 6.81
C HIS A 265 5.37 -13.31 5.92
N VAL A 266 4.05 -13.31 5.92
CA VAL A 266 3.27 -12.31 5.16
C VAL A 266 3.59 -10.89 5.63
N ILE A 267 3.79 -10.72 6.95
CA ILE A 267 4.33 -9.50 7.55
C ILE A 267 5.62 -9.87 8.29
N ASP A 268 6.74 -9.36 7.84
CA ASP A 268 8.02 -9.51 8.51
C ASP A 268 8.17 -8.49 9.64
N ILE A 269 8.71 -8.92 10.79
CA ILE A 269 8.97 -8.07 11.95
C ILE A 269 10.47 -7.96 12.19
N HIS A 270 11.02 -6.78 11.99
CA HIS A 270 12.39 -6.43 12.36
C HIS A 270 12.41 -5.88 13.78
N ALA A 271 13.31 -6.37 14.61
CA ALA A 271 13.44 -5.96 16.00
C ALA A 271 14.86 -5.49 16.35
N LEU A 272 14.92 -4.61 17.34
CA LEU A 272 16.13 -4.13 17.98
C LEU A 272 15.96 -4.29 19.48
N GLU A 273 16.92 -4.94 20.12
CA GLU A 273 16.87 -5.29 21.54
C GLU A 273 18.15 -4.89 22.25
N CYS A 274 18.06 -4.64 23.54
CA CYS A 274 19.19 -4.50 24.47
C CYS A 274 18.88 -5.33 25.70
N ASP A 275 19.74 -6.31 26.01
CA ASP A 275 19.49 -7.32 27.04
C ASP A 275 18.09 -7.98 26.80
N ASP A 276 17.19 -7.91 27.78
CA ASP A 276 15.84 -8.45 27.70
C ASP A 276 14.78 -7.41 27.25
N GLU A 277 15.21 -6.18 26.89
CA GLU A 277 14.28 -5.12 26.48
C GLU A 277 14.20 -5.02 24.96
N VAL A 278 13.00 -5.17 24.40
CA VAL A 278 12.70 -4.75 23.02
C VAL A 278 12.68 -3.23 22.97
N ILE A 279 13.60 -2.61 22.23
CA ILE A 279 13.72 -1.16 22.14
C ILE A 279 13.13 -0.54 20.88
N ALA A 280 12.97 -1.31 19.81
CA ALA A 280 12.21 -0.89 18.62
C ALA A 280 11.76 -2.09 17.80
N ILE A 281 10.60 -1.96 17.15
CA ILE A 281 10.17 -2.85 16.07
C ILE A 281 9.70 -2.04 14.87
N TYR A 282 9.92 -2.61 13.68
CA TYR A 282 9.29 -2.22 12.41
C TYR A 282 8.79 -3.47 11.72
N ALA A 283 7.55 -3.42 11.27
CA ALA A 283 6.95 -4.52 10.54
C ALA A 283 6.42 -4.06 9.19
N GLY A 284 6.50 -4.94 8.21
CA GLY A 284 6.07 -4.63 6.85
C GLY A 284 5.95 -5.85 5.97
N VAL A 285 5.47 -5.63 4.75
CA VAL A 285 5.30 -6.62 3.70
C VAL A 285 6.39 -6.46 2.63
N ALA A 286 6.82 -7.57 2.04
CA ALA A 286 7.90 -7.56 1.06
C ALA A 286 7.60 -8.48 -0.13
N ASP A 287 8.04 -8.10 -1.35
CA ASP A 287 7.85 -8.87 -2.58
C ASP A 287 9.16 -9.27 -3.28
N GLY A 288 10.30 -9.15 -2.57
CA GLY A 288 11.62 -9.37 -3.15
C GLY A 288 12.16 -8.17 -3.94
N HIS A 289 11.32 -7.20 -4.24
CA HIS A 289 11.67 -5.97 -4.95
C HIS A 289 11.56 -4.74 -4.06
N ARG A 290 10.50 -4.66 -3.24
CA ARG A 290 10.21 -3.57 -2.31
C ARG A 290 9.84 -4.12 -0.93
N PHE A 291 10.29 -3.43 0.11
CA PHE A 291 9.77 -3.56 1.47
C PHE A 291 8.88 -2.37 1.77
N SER A 292 7.66 -2.63 2.20
CA SER A 292 6.63 -1.63 2.50
C SER A 292 6.28 -1.69 3.98
N MET A 293 6.60 -0.63 4.73
CA MET A 293 6.36 -0.55 6.16
C MET A 293 4.87 -0.42 6.46
N MET A 294 4.37 -1.25 7.38
CA MET A 294 2.98 -1.22 7.85
C MET A 294 2.84 -0.57 9.22
N PHE A 295 3.64 -1.01 10.20
CA PHE A 295 3.57 -0.47 11.56
C PHE A 295 4.92 -0.49 12.26
N ASN A 296 5.06 0.36 13.27
CA ASN A 296 6.27 0.46 14.06
C ASN A 296 5.97 1.01 15.46
N THR A 297 6.90 0.76 16.38
CA THR A 297 7.01 1.48 17.63
C THR A 297 8.44 1.41 18.16
N TYR A 298 8.75 2.23 19.18
CA TYR A 298 10.01 2.17 19.92
C TYR A 298 9.76 2.44 21.40
N THR A 299 10.71 2.03 22.23
CA THR A 299 10.59 2.08 23.69
C THR A 299 10.33 3.48 24.25
N MET A 300 9.68 3.53 25.40
CA MET A 300 9.53 4.74 26.22
C MET A 300 10.56 4.81 27.37
N SER A 301 11.44 3.82 27.49
CA SER A 301 12.50 3.80 28.50
C SER A 301 13.57 4.88 28.23
N ALA A 302 14.53 5.00 29.14
CA ALA A 302 15.67 5.91 28.97
C ALA A 302 16.48 5.66 27.68
N ARG A 303 16.39 4.45 27.10
CA ARG A 303 17.03 4.11 25.83
C ARG A 303 16.43 4.84 24.62
N SER A 304 15.23 5.42 24.73
CA SER A 304 14.59 6.23 23.68
C SER A 304 15.46 7.42 23.22
N ARG A 305 16.32 7.96 24.11
CA ARG A 305 17.29 9.04 23.80
C ARG A 305 18.28 8.68 22.70
N TYR A 306 18.55 7.39 22.48
CA TYR A 306 19.43 6.92 21.44
C TYR A 306 18.74 6.78 20.06
N SER A 307 17.46 7.08 19.96
CA SER A 307 16.67 7.02 18.73
C SER A 307 16.65 5.60 18.12
N PRO A 308 16.25 4.56 18.89
CA PRO A 308 16.34 3.16 18.46
C PRO A 308 15.54 2.89 17.17
N GLY A 309 14.39 3.52 16.96
CA GLY A 309 13.63 3.39 15.72
C GLY A 309 14.39 3.87 14.47
N MET A 310 15.21 4.92 14.59
CA MET A 310 16.07 5.38 13.47
C MET A 310 17.24 4.45 13.22
N ILE A 311 17.81 3.88 14.29
CA ILE A 311 18.88 2.87 14.17
C ILE A 311 18.33 1.62 13.49
N LEU A 312 17.15 1.14 13.91
CA LEU A 312 16.48 -0.02 13.32
C LEU A 312 16.18 0.21 11.84
N MET A 313 15.68 1.39 11.47
CA MET A 313 15.45 1.72 10.06
C MET A 313 16.72 1.64 9.22
N ARG A 314 17.88 2.07 9.75
CA ARG A 314 19.15 1.91 9.05
C ARG A 314 19.50 0.44 8.83
N HIS A 315 19.27 -0.43 9.83
CA HIS A 315 19.48 -1.87 9.67
C HIS A 315 18.55 -2.48 8.62
N ILE A 316 17.28 -2.08 8.61
CA ILE A 316 16.32 -2.54 7.60
C ILE A 316 16.76 -2.14 6.19
N ILE A 317 17.22 -0.90 6.01
CA ILE A 317 17.74 -0.42 4.72
C ILE A 317 18.95 -1.26 4.27
N ASP A 318 19.90 -1.50 5.16
CA ASP A 318 21.10 -2.30 4.85
C ASP A 318 20.69 -3.76 4.56
N HIS A 319 19.84 -4.38 5.37
CA HIS A 319 19.32 -5.73 5.20
C HIS A 319 18.67 -5.99 3.84
N HIS A 320 17.76 -5.09 3.43
CA HIS A 320 17.06 -5.24 2.15
C HIS A 320 17.97 -4.88 0.95
N ALA A 321 18.88 -3.94 1.12
CA ALA A 321 19.85 -3.62 0.08
C ALA A 321 20.81 -4.77 -0.24
N GLU A 322 21.28 -5.50 0.77
CA GLU A 322 22.08 -6.71 0.62
C GLU A 322 21.35 -7.81 -0.15
N ARG A 323 20.01 -7.85 -0.01
CA ARG A 323 19.10 -8.76 -0.73
C ARG A 323 18.65 -8.22 -2.08
N ARG A 324 19.28 -7.18 -2.59
CA ARG A 324 19.04 -6.57 -3.90
C ARG A 324 17.65 -5.95 -4.09
N TYR A 325 16.98 -5.57 -3.00
CA TYR A 325 15.76 -4.79 -3.09
C TYR A 325 16.01 -3.45 -3.78
N ARG A 326 15.00 -2.93 -4.48
CA ARG A 326 15.06 -1.68 -5.25
C ARG A 326 14.44 -0.50 -4.53
N ALA A 327 13.59 -0.75 -3.54
CA ALA A 327 12.91 0.30 -2.82
C ALA A 327 12.51 -0.11 -1.40
N ILE A 328 12.39 0.90 -0.55
CA ILE A 328 11.73 0.80 0.75
C ILE A 328 10.77 1.99 0.84
N ASP A 329 9.51 1.74 1.12
CA ASP A 329 8.58 2.81 1.48
C ASP A 329 8.25 2.78 2.98
N LEU A 330 8.00 3.94 3.53
CA LEU A 330 7.71 4.13 4.94
C LEU A 330 6.20 4.33 5.21
N GLY A 331 5.37 3.85 4.30
CA GLY A 331 3.94 4.05 4.34
C GLY A 331 3.52 5.47 3.94
N ILE A 332 2.23 5.66 3.69
CA ILE A 332 1.67 6.96 3.34
C ILE A 332 1.79 7.97 4.50
N GLY A 333 1.85 9.25 4.16
CA GLY A 333 1.91 10.34 5.11
C GLY A 333 3.23 11.11 5.09
N ALA A 334 3.19 12.35 5.60
CA ALA A 334 4.26 13.33 5.48
C ALA A 334 5.00 13.55 6.81
N ASP A 335 5.24 12.47 7.59
CA ASP A 335 6.00 12.58 8.83
C ASP A 335 7.44 13.03 8.55
N GLU A 336 7.93 14.01 9.31
CA GLU A 336 9.25 14.62 9.09
C GLU A 336 10.40 13.60 9.11
N TYR A 337 10.32 12.59 10.01
CA TYR A 337 11.37 11.58 10.09
C TYR A 337 11.54 10.77 8.80
N LYS A 338 10.46 10.58 8.03
CA LYS A 338 10.50 9.86 6.75
C LYS A 338 11.41 10.56 5.76
N ARG A 339 11.46 11.89 5.79
CA ARG A 339 12.31 12.72 4.90
C ARG A 339 13.82 12.62 5.22
N LEU A 340 14.17 12.09 6.39
CA LEU A 340 15.56 11.78 6.71
C LEU A 340 16.09 10.59 5.90
N PHE A 341 15.20 9.68 5.48
CA PHE A 341 15.52 8.50 4.70
C PHE A 341 15.04 8.60 3.25
N CYS A 342 13.81 9.04 3.03
CA CYS A 342 13.17 9.07 1.73
C CYS A 342 13.25 10.46 1.10
N LYS A 343 13.94 10.56 -0.03
CA LYS A 343 14.08 11.82 -0.79
C LYS A 343 13.03 11.97 -1.89
N GLY A 344 12.43 10.87 -2.32
CA GLY A 344 11.38 10.81 -3.32
C GLY A 344 10.03 10.42 -2.73
N ASP A 345 9.00 10.55 -3.57
CA ASP A 345 7.64 10.09 -3.28
C ASP A 345 7.16 9.18 -4.40
N GLU A 346 6.53 8.08 -4.04
CA GLU A 346 5.78 7.25 -4.98
C GLU A 346 4.52 8.01 -5.42
N SER A 347 4.29 8.04 -6.73
CA SER A 347 3.09 8.65 -7.29
C SER A 347 1.91 7.69 -7.17
N ILE A 348 0.99 8.00 -6.27
CA ILE A 348 -0.23 7.22 -6.04
C ILE A 348 -1.48 7.99 -6.48
N PHE A 349 -2.48 7.25 -6.97
CA PHE A 349 -3.71 7.82 -7.49
C PHE A 349 -4.97 7.12 -6.97
N ASP A 350 -6.09 7.83 -7.04
CA ASP A 350 -7.42 7.33 -6.73
C ASP A 350 -8.29 7.39 -7.97
N SER A 351 -9.15 6.38 -8.15
CA SER A 351 -10.17 6.32 -9.18
C SER A 351 -11.55 6.08 -8.57
N PHE A 352 -12.51 6.93 -8.89
CA PHE A 352 -13.91 6.79 -8.49
C PHE A 352 -14.74 6.55 -9.76
N ILE A 353 -15.11 5.29 -10.00
CA ILE A 353 -15.68 4.85 -11.26
C ILE A 353 -17.16 4.52 -11.07
N PRO A 354 -18.09 5.33 -11.59
CA PRO A 354 -19.51 5.06 -11.50
C PRO A 354 -19.92 3.94 -12.45
N LEU A 355 -20.76 3.03 -11.97
CA LEU A 355 -21.36 1.96 -12.77
C LEU A 355 -22.88 2.17 -12.94
N THR A 356 -23.53 2.86 -12.00
CA THR A 356 -24.94 3.25 -12.03
C THR A 356 -25.13 4.77 -11.87
N PHE A 357 -26.34 5.26 -12.02
CA PHE A 357 -26.65 6.68 -11.78
C PHE A 357 -26.40 7.08 -10.30
N ARG A 358 -26.80 6.25 -9.33
CA ARG A 358 -26.52 6.48 -7.90
C ARG A 358 -25.01 6.50 -7.64
N GLY A 359 -24.29 5.57 -8.25
CA GLY A 359 -22.84 5.54 -8.20
C GLY A 359 -22.20 6.81 -8.78
N ARG A 360 -22.80 7.46 -9.79
CA ARG A 360 -22.28 8.71 -10.35
C ARG A 360 -22.32 9.87 -9.34
N ILE A 361 -23.41 10.00 -8.61
CA ILE A 361 -23.53 11.02 -7.55
C ILE A 361 -22.49 10.77 -6.45
N ALA A 362 -22.39 9.52 -5.97
CA ALA A 362 -21.44 9.13 -4.94
C ALA A 362 -19.99 9.33 -5.39
N ALA A 363 -19.65 8.96 -6.62
CA ALA A 363 -18.29 9.13 -7.18
C ALA A 363 -17.89 10.61 -7.26
N LEU A 364 -18.80 11.50 -7.67
CA LEU A 364 -18.56 12.94 -7.69
C LEU A 364 -18.33 13.49 -6.27
N ALA A 365 -19.16 13.09 -5.31
CA ALA A 365 -19.02 13.52 -3.92
C ALA A 365 -17.70 13.04 -3.30
N MET A 366 -17.33 11.77 -3.46
CA MET A 366 -16.07 11.21 -2.95
C MET A 366 -14.85 11.85 -3.63
N SER A 367 -14.91 12.04 -4.94
CA SER A 367 -13.84 12.70 -5.70
C SER A 367 -13.62 14.13 -5.21
N GLY A 368 -14.70 14.91 -5.04
CA GLY A 368 -14.66 16.27 -4.52
C GLY A 368 -14.09 16.31 -3.10
N LEU A 369 -14.55 15.44 -2.21
CA LEU A 369 -14.05 15.34 -0.84
C LEU A 369 -12.55 15.02 -0.78
N ASN A 370 -12.06 14.07 -1.59
CA ASN A 370 -10.65 13.73 -1.61
C ASN A 370 -9.79 14.87 -2.17
N ARG A 371 -10.26 15.59 -3.19
CA ARG A 371 -9.58 16.79 -3.68
C ARG A 371 -9.50 17.88 -2.61
N ALA A 372 -10.60 18.14 -1.90
CA ALA A 372 -10.64 19.12 -0.80
C ALA A 372 -9.68 18.70 0.33
N LYS A 373 -9.69 17.43 0.75
CA LYS A 373 -8.75 16.91 1.75
C LYS A 373 -7.29 17.09 1.32
N ARG A 374 -6.99 16.82 0.04
CA ARG A 374 -5.63 17.02 -0.50
C ARG A 374 -5.23 18.48 -0.45
N LEU A 375 -6.10 19.40 -0.91
CA LEU A 375 -5.84 20.85 -0.89
C LEU A 375 -5.55 21.34 0.53
N VAL A 376 -6.38 20.94 1.50
CA VAL A 376 -6.16 21.32 2.92
C VAL A 376 -4.84 20.78 3.42
N LYS A 377 -4.50 19.54 3.10
CA LYS A 377 -3.29 18.90 3.61
C LYS A 377 -1.99 19.48 3.03
N HIS A 378 -2.02 19.86 1.77
CA HIS A 378 -0.84 20.40 1.06
C HIS A 378 -0.73 21.93 1.10
N ASN A 379 -1.69 22.63 1.71
CA ASN A 379 -1.65 24.07 1.93
C ASN A 379 -1.47 24.36 3.43
N GLN A 380 -0.32 24.90 3.80
CA GLN A 380 0.01 25.17 5.21
C GLN A 380 -0.97 26.12 5.93
N VAL A 381 -1.54 27.09 5.19
CA VAL A 381 -2.51 28.04 5.76
C VAL A 381 -3.81 27.31 6.06
N LEU A 382 -4.34 26.55 5.09
CA LEU A 382 -5.57 25.77 5.27
C LEU A 382 -5.40 24.68 6.33
N LEU A 383 -4.23 24.06 6.42
CA LEU A 383 -3.93 23.05 7.44
C LEU A 383 -3.96 23.66 8.85
N ARG A 384 -3.34 24.82 9.05
CA ARG A 384 -3.37 25.53 10.33
C ARG A 384 -4.80 25.97 10.71
N LEU A 385 -5.57 26.44 9.75
CA LEU A 385 -6.98 26.80 9.97
C LEU A 385 -7.81 25.58 10.37
N ALA A 386 -7.69 24.48 9.65
CA ALA A 386 -8.38 23.22 9.96
C ALA A 386 -8.00 22.66 11.33
N GLN A 387 -6.72 22.79 11.74
CA GLN A 387 -6.25 22.40 13.07
C GLN A 387 -6.83 23.30 14.17
N ARG A 388 -6.96 24.60 13.94
CA ARG A 388 -7.61 25.55 14.88
C ARG A 388 -9.08 25.20 15.06
N LEU A 389 -9.82 24.99 13.95
CA LEU A 389 -11.23 24.62 14.01
C LEU A 389 -11.43 23.30 14.78
N ARG A 390 -10.62 22.27 14.56
CA ARG A 390 -10.71 21.02 15.33
C ARG A 390 -10.46 21.17 16.82
N ARG A 391 -9.70 22.19 17.26
CA ARG A 391 -9.47 22.47 18.70
C ARG A 391 -10.66 23.16 19.36
N VAL A 392 -11.48 23.87 18.57
CA VAL A 392 -12.67 24.59 19.07
C VAL A 392 -13.87 23.64 19.20
N PHE A 393 -13.92 22.58 18.37
CA PHE A 393 -15.03 21.61 18.35
C PHE A 393 -14.70 20.28 19.08
N ARG A 394 -13.60 20.20 19.83
CA ARG A 394 -13.28 19.17 20.83
C ARG A 394 -13.39 19.75 22.24
#